data_66ee1c5d50f8db3f329c4fd4d88d8c1b
#
_entry.id   66ee1c5d50f8db3f329c4fd4d88d8c1b
#
_cell.length_a   1.000
_cell.length_b   1.000
_cell.length_c   1.000
_cell.angle_alpha   90.00
_cell.angle_beta   90.00
_cell.angle_gamma   90.00
#
_symmetry.space_group_name_H-M   'P 1'
#
loop_
_entity.id
_entity.type
_entity.pdbx_description
1 polymer ?
#
loop_
_entity_poly.entity_id
_entity_poly.type
_entity_poly.pdbx_seq_one_letter_code
_entity_poly.pdbx_strand_id
1 'polypeptide(L)'
;EMSASLVGSEMCIRDRIEVVPAGPARDMGLDRSMILGYGHDDRVCAYPSMLAQIDVANVERTSITLIVDKEEIGSVGATGMTSRFFENTVAEIMTLSGEGNPLALRRALARSRMLSSDVSAGFDPGYAGKFETKNAAFMGRGLCFNKYTGSRGKGGSNDADAEYVALIRDIMDEAGVDFQTCELGRVNAGGGGTIAYIMAKYGMNVIDSGVAVLSMHALWEVANKADIYEAYRGYKAFIERA
;
A
#
# COMPACT_ATOMS: atom_id res chain seq x y z
N GLU A 1 18.96 -19.75 -31.33
CA GLU A 1 19.22 -18.61 -32.24
C GLU A 1 17.89 -17.90 -32.54
N MET A 2 17.79 -16.64 -32.16
CA MET A 2 16.61 -15.83 -32.44
C MET A 2 16.74 -15.19 -33.83
N SER A 3 15.66 -15.22 -34.62
CA SER A 3 15.66 -14.77 -36.00
C SER A 3 15.77 -13.24 -36.12
N ALA A 4 16.51 -12.73 -37.08
CA ALA A 4 16.68 -11.29 -37.30
C ALA A 4 15.38 -10.53 -37.59
N SER A 5 14.32 -11.21 -38.02
CA SER A 5 12.99 -10.62 -38.21
C SER A 5 12.25 -10.27 -36.93
N LEU A 6 12.73 -10.75 -35.77
CA LEU A 6 12.13 -10.53 -34.46
C LEU A 6 12.89 -9.51 -33.61
N VAL A 7 13.91 -8.84 -34.16
CA VAL A 7 14.82 -7.97 -33.37
C VAL A 7 14.06 -6.94 -32.52
N GLY A 8 13.05 -6.30 -33.01
CA GLY A 8 12.25 -5.34 -32.24
C GLY A 8 11.43 -5.99 -31.11
N SER A 9 10.83 -7.16 -31.41
CA SER A 9 10.07 -7.93 -30.40
C SER A 9 10.99 -8.57 -29.37
N GLU A 10 12.14 -9.04 -29.77
CA GLU A 10 13.17 -9.62 -28.91
C GLU A 10 13.74 -8.60 -27.95
N MET A 11 13.99 -7.38 -28.38
CA MET A 11 14.39 -6.29 -27.49
C MET A 11 13.32 -6.03 -26.41
N CYS A 12 12.05 -5.92 -26.81
CA CYS A 12 10.96 -5.72 -25.85
C CYS A 12 10.80 -6.88 -24.86
N ILE A 13 11.01 -8.12 -25.30
CA ILE A 13 10.94 -9.30 -24.45
C ILE A 13 12.13 -9.35 -23.50
N ARG A 14 13.34 -9.20 -24.03
CA ARG A 14 14.58 -9.29 -23.27
C ARG A 14 14.68 -8.24 -22.17
N ASP A 15 14.24 -7.01 -22.45
CA ASP A 15 14.28 -5.90 -21.50
C ASP A 15 13.21 -5.99 -20.41
N ARG A 16 12.30 -6.99 -20.51
CA ARG A 16 11.21 -7.24 -19.56
C ARG A 16 11.24 -8.65 -18.94
N ILE A 17 12.34 -9.39 -19.11
CA ILE A 17 12.49 -10.69 -18.45
C ILE A 17 12.92 -10.45 -17.00
N GLU A 18 12.12 -10.97 -16.08
CA GLU A 18 12.41 -11.01 -14.66
C GLU A 18 12.65 -12.46 -14.23
N VAL A 19 13.67 -12.68 -13.40
CA VAL A 19 13.97 -13.99 -12.82
C VAL A 19 13.43 -14.01 -11.41
N VAL A 20 12.40 -14.81 -11.19
CA VAL A 20 11.67 -14.90 -9.91
C VAL A 20 11.63 -16.36 -9.42
N PRO A 21 11.37 -16.61 -8.12
CA PRO A 21 11.15 -17.95 -7.61
C PRO A 21 9.99 -18.64 -8.34
N ALA A 22 10.21 -19.88 -8.80
CA ALA A 22 9.22 -20.64 -9.55
C ALA A 22 8.19 -21.38 -8.66
N GLY A 23 8.41 -21.44 -7.36
CA GLY A 23 7.55 -22.18 -6.45
C GLY A 23 6.23 -21.44 -6.19
N PRO A 24 5.09 -22.17 -6.09
CA PRO A 24 3.81 -21.56 -5.71
C PRO A 24 3.83 -21.10 -4.26
N ALA A 25 2.96 -20.16 -3.91
CA ALA A 25 2.67 -19.84 -2.52
C ALA A 25 2.13 -21.09 -1.79
N ARG A 26 2.43 -21.22 -0.52
CA ARG A 26 2.04 -22.39 0.29
C ARG A 26 1.70 -22.00 1.72
N ASP A 27 0.88 -22.82 2.34
CA ASP A 27 0.55 -22.69 3.74
C ASP A 27 1.79 -22.81 4.62
N MET A 28 1.85 -22.01 5.68
CA MET A 28 2.90 -22.04 6.69
C MET A 28 2.27 -22.04 8.09
N GLY A 29 2.97 -22.67 9.04
CA GLY A 29 2.51 -22.88 10.41
C GLY A 29 1.75 -24.19 10.58
N LEU A 30 1.69 -24.68 11.82
CA LEU A 30 0.98 -25.94 12.15
C LEU A 30 -0.52 -25.85 11.89
N ASP A 31 -1.10 -24.68 12.10
CA ASP A 31 -2.49 -24.34 11.89
C ASP A 31 -2.79 -23.80 10.48
N ARG A 32 -1.75 -23.64 9.64
CA ARG A 32 -1.83 -23.06 8.30
C ARG A 32 -2.40 -21.61 8.29
N SER A 33 -2.20 -20.88 9.36
CA SER A 33 -2.67 -19.47 9.48
C SER A 33 -1.87 -18.50 8.64
N MET A 34 -0.67 -18.89 8.24
CA MET A 34 0.23 -18.05 7.43
C MET A 34 0.35 -18.55 6.00
N ILE A 35 0.80 -17.68 5.11
CA ILE A 35 1.13 -17.98 3.74
C ILE A 35 2.57 -17.56 3.47
N LEU A 36 3.34 -18.46 2.85
CA LEU A 36 4.70 -18.23 2.40
C LEU A 36 4.70 -18.11 0.88
N GLY A 37 5.20 -17.02 0.34
CA GLY A 37 5.23 -16.77 -1.10
C GLY A 37 6.24 -15.71 -1.48
N TYR A 38 6.46 -15.55 -2.78
CA TYR A 38 7.25 -14.47 -3.36
C TYR A 38 6.37 -13.26 -3.68
N GLY A 39 6.84 -12.07 -3.33
CA GLY A 39 6.18 -10.80 -3.67
C GLY A 39 4.87 -10.59 -2.91
N HIS A 40 4.82 -10.94 -1.62
CA HIS A 40 3.79 -10.44 -0.73
C HIS A 40 3.85 -8.93 -0.63
N ASP A 41 5.04 -8.38 -0.65
CA ASP A 41 5.30 -6.97 -0.89
C ASP A 41 5.17 -6.68 -2.41
N ASP A 42 4.10 -5.95 -2.89
CA ASP A 42 2.97 -5.51 -2.08
C ASP A 42 1.63 -6.14 -2.53
N ARG A 43 1.64 -7.37 -3.03
CA ARG A 43 0.41 -8.05 -3.52
C ARG A 43 -0.61 -8.29 -2.42
N VAL A 44 -0.16 -8.48 -1.17
CA VAL A 44 -1.06 -8.72 -0.02
C VAL A 44 -1.85 -7.48 0.38
N CYS A 45 -1.45 -6.29 -0.07
CA CYS A 45 -2.20 -5.06 0.09
C CYS A 45 -2.92 -4.64 -1.20
N ALA A 46 -2.26 -4.79 -2.36
CA ALA A 46 -2.83 -4.43 -3.66
C ALA A 46 -4.08 -5.26 -4.00
N TYR A 47 -4.04 -6.57 -3.77
CA TYR A 47 -5.17 -7.44 -4.06
C TYR A 47 -6.40 -7.17 -3.19
N PRO A 48 -6.29 -7.06 -1.85
CA PRO A 48 -7.41 -6.63 -1.01
C PRO A 48 -7.96 -5.25 -1.35
N SER A 49 -7.10 -4.30 -1.74
CA SER A 49 -7.53 -2.96 -2.18
C SER A 49 -8.41 -3.02 -3.43
N MET A 50 -8.01 -3.83 -4.41
CA MET A 50 -8.78 -4.05 -5.63
C MET A 50 -10.12 -4.74 -5.33
N LEU A 51 -10.13 -5.79 -4.51
CA LEU A 51 -11.35 -6.51 -4.14
C LEU A 51 -12.32 -5.60 -3.38
N ALA A 52 -11.83 -4.81 -2.43
CA ALA A 52 -12.63 -3.86 -1.69
C ALA A 52 -13.35 -2.88 -2.63
N GLN A 53 -12.64 -2.34 -3.63
CA GLN A 53 -13.24 -1.44 -4.62
C GLN A 53 -14.31 -2.12 -5.49
N ILE A 54 -14.12 -3.39 -5.84
CA ILE A 54 -15.10 -4.15 -6.65
C ILE A 54 -16.35 -4.47 -5.83
N ASP A 55 -16.19 -4.80 -4.54
CA ASP A 55 -17.26 -5.30 -3.69
C ASP A 55 -18.09 -4.20 -2.99
N VAL A 56 -17.66 -2.93 -3.11
CA VAL A 56 -18.42 -1.80 -2.58
C VAL A 56 -19.64 -1.55 -3.48
N ALA A 57 -20.83 -1.56 -2.87
CA ALA A 57 -22.08 -1.34 -3.59
C ALA A 57 -22.51 0.12 -3.65
N ASN A 58 -22.27 0.88 -2.58
CA ASN A 58 -22.67 2.28 -2.46
C ASN A 58 -21.55 3.10 -1.83
N VAL A 59 -21.26 4.24 -2.44
CA VAL A 59 -20.29 5.21 -1.95
C VAL A 59 -20.90 6.59 -1.93
N GLU A 60 -20.68 7.34 -0.88
CA GLU A 60 -21.11 8.74 -0.81
C GLU A 60 -20.20 9.66 -1.59
N ARG A 61 -18.94 9.27 -1.75
CA ARG A 61 -17.89 10.02 -2.45
C ARG A 61 -17.29 9.18 -3.55
N THR A 62 -16.81 9.82 -4.60
CA THR A 62 -16.05 9.11 -5.64
C THR A 62 -14.84 8.41 -5.02
N SER A 63 -14.72 7.12 -5.23
CA SER A 63 -13.60 6.31 -4.77
C SER A 63 -12.75 5.85 -5.95
N ILE A 64 -11.44 5.79 -5.74
CA ILE A 64 -10.47 5.34 -6.73
C ILE A 64 -9.47 4.42 -6.02
N THR A 65 -9.31 3.21 -6.54
CA THR A 65 -8.17 2.36 -6.19
C THR A 65 -7.11 2.50 -7.26
N LEU A 66 -5.94 2.98 -6.88
CA LEU A 66 -4.81 3.20 -7.76
C LEU A 66 -3.71 2.17 -7.46
N ILE A 67 -3.42 1.31 -8.42
CA ILE A 67 -2.33 0.34 -8.34
C ILE A 67 -1.20 0.83 -9.22
N VAL A 68 -0.02 1.02 -8.64
CA VAL A 68 1.16 1.58 -9.31
C VAL A 68 2.30 0.58 -9.36
N ASP A 69 3.26 0.85 -10.23
CA ASP A 69 4.49 0.10 -10.40
C ASP A 69 5.68 0.92 -9.89
N LYS A 70 6.85 0.30 -9.80
CA LYS A 70 8.14 0.98 -9.51
C LYS A 70 8.29 1.55 -8.09
N GLU A 71 7.50 1.10 -7.11
CA GLU A 71 7.66 1.58 -5.73
C GLU A 71 9.08 1.34 -5.22
N GLU A 72 9.60 0.13 -5.38
CA GLU A 72 10.90 -0.35 -4.89
C GLU A 72 12.12 0.39 -5.45
N ILE A 73 11.95 1.08 -6.56
CA ILE A 73 13.00 1.91 -7.16
C ILE A 73 12.73 3.40 -7.05
N GLY A 74 11.87 3.80 -6.10
CA GLY A 74 11.56 5.20 -5.80
C GLY A 74 10.38 5.77 -6.56
N SER A 75 9.44 4.94 -7.00
CA SER A 75 8.19 5.34 -7.67
C SER A 75 8.39 6.17 -8.94
N VAL A 76 9.47 5.92 -9.66
CA VAL A 76 9.88 6.68 -10.85
C VAL A 76 9.26 6.14 -12.14
N GLY A 77 9.38 6.92 -13.24
CA GLY A 77 8.88 6.55 -14.56
C GLY A 77 7.39 6.77 -14.74
N ALA A 78 6.90 6.41 -15.94
CA ALA A 78 5.53 6.72 -16.37
C ALA A 78 4.45 5.93 -15.60
N THR A 79 4.80 4.79 -15.02
CA THR A 79 3.91 3.91 -14.26
C THR A 79 4.10 4.01 -12.74
N GLY A 80 5.09 4.78 -12.28
CA GLY A 80 5.34 5.03 -10.87
C GLY A 80 4.45 6.13 -10.29
N MET A 81 4.31 6.16 -8.98
CA MET A 81 3.44 7.13 -8.28
C MET A 81 3.86 8.60 -8.48
N THR A 82 5.13 8.88 -8.79
CA THR A 82 5.60 10.24 -9.08
C THR A 82 5.18 10.75 -10.45
N SER A 83 4.62 9.88 -11.32
CA SER A 83 4.12 10.30 -12.63
C SER A 83 2.86 11.15 -12.48
N ARG A 84 2.52 11.88 -13.54
CA ARG A 84 1.26 12.64 -13.59
C ARG A 84 0.06 11.80 -14.02
N PHE A 85 0.21 10.49 -14.14
CA PHE A 85 -0.87 9.61 -14.60
C PHE A 85 -2.12 9.76 -13.74
N PHE A 86 -1.97 9.69 -12.43
CA PHE A 86 -3.10 9.85 -11.50
C PHE A 86 -3.79 11.22 -11.66
N GLU A 87 -3.01 12.31 -11.60
CA GLU A 87 -3.55 13.67 -11.71
C GLU A 87 -4.28 13.88 -13.04
N ASN A 88 -3.68 13.41 -14.14
CA ASN A 88 -4.27 13.52 -15.47
C ASN A 88 -5.56 12.71 -15.59
N THR A 89 -5.58 11.48 -15.06
CA THR A 89 -6.77 10.62 -15.07
C THR A 89 -7.93 11.26 -14.30
N VAL A 90 -7.66 11.79 -13.11
CA VAL A 90 -8.70 12.50 -12.33
C VAL A 90 -9.19 13.74 -13.08
N ALA A 91 -8.30 14.51 -13.70
CA ALA A 91 -8.67 15.67 -14.50
C ALA A 91 -9.58 15.31 -15.68
N GLU A 92 -9.28 14.22 -16.39
CA GLU A 92 -10.11 13.70 -17.48
C GLU A 92 -11.50 13.27 -16.98
N ILE A 93 -11.57 12.50 -15.91
CA ILE A 93 -12.84 12.06 -15.30
C ILE A 93 -13.68 13.28 -14.90
N MET A 94 -13.09 14.28 -14.24
CA MET A 94 -13.79 15.50 -13.85
C MET A 94 -14.28 16.29 -15.07
N THR A 95 -13.48 16.38 -16.10
CA THR A 95 -13.85 17.06 -17.36
C THR A 95 -15.05 16.38 -18.02
N LEU A 96 -15.02 15.04 -18.12
CA LEU A 96 -16.12 14.25 -18.66
C LEU A 96 -17.40 14.34 -17.81
N SER A 97 -17.25 14.61 -16.52
CA SER A 97 -18.37 14.83 -15.59
C SER A 97 -18.89 16.28 -15.58
N GLY A 98 -18.33 17.15 -16.42
CA GLY A 98 -18.73 18.56 -16.50
C GLY A 98 -17.99 19.51 -15.55
N GLU A 99 -16.99 19.03 -14.82
CA GLU A 99 -16.20 19.77 -13.82
C GLU A 99 -14.77 20.10 -14.31
N GLY A 100 -14.62 20.43 -15.59
CA GLY A 100 -13.33 20.64 -16.25
C GLY A 100 -12.53 21.89 -15.81
N ASN A 101 -12.71 22.38 -14.59
CA ASN A 101 -12.01 23.53 -14.04
C ASN A 101 -10.73 23.10 -13.32
N PRO A 102 -9.53 23.63 -13.68
CA PRO A 102 -8.27 23.29 -13.01
C PRO A 102 -8.26 23.57 -11.49
N LEU A 103 -9.00 24.55 -11.03
CA LEU A 103 -9.14 24.85 -9.60
C LEU A 103 -10.05 23.82 -8.90
N ALA A 104 -11.06 23.29 -9.59
CA ALA A 104 -11.92 22.22 -9.08
C ALA A 104 -11.10 20.95 -8.82
N LEU A 105 -10.22 20.56 -9.77
CA LEU A 105 -9.30 19.45 -9.59
C LEU A 105 -8.43 19.59 -8.33
N ARG A 106 -7.77 20.73 -8.16
CA ARG A 106 -6.92 21.00 -6.98
C ARG A 106 -7.70 20.92 -5.67
N ARG A 107 -8.93 21.45 -5.66
CA ARG A 107 -9.81 21.37 -4.50
C ARG A 107 -10.29 19.96 -4.21
N ALA A 108 -10.58 19.16 -5.25
CA ALA A 108 -10.96 17.78 -5.11
C ALA A 108 -9.81 16.96 -4.48
N LEU A 109 -8.60 17.09 -5.02
CA LEU A 109 -7.41 16.40 -4.49
C LEU A 109 -7.12 16.83 -3.05
N ALA A 110 -7.15 18.12 -2.72
CA ALA A 110 -6.91 18.60 -1.36
C ALA A 110 -7.97 18.17 -0.32
N ARG A 111 -9.18 17.80 -0.77
CA ARG A 111 -10.25 17.28 0.09
C ARG A 111 -10.33 15.75 0.09
N SER A 112 -9.45 15.11 -0.63
CA SER A 112 -9.40 13.64 -0.70
C SER A 112 -8.78 13.06 0.56
N ARG A 113 -9.12 11.81 0.83
CA ARG A 113 -8.58 10.98 1.90
C ARG A 113 -7.99 9.74 1.27
N MET A 114 -6.86 9.28 1.78
CA MET A 114 -6.16 8.14 1.19
C MET A 114 -5.63 7.20 2.27
N LEU A 115 -5.85 5.92 2.08
CA LEU A 115 -5.02 4.86 2.65
C LEU A 115 -3.91 4.56 1.64
N SER A 116 -2.66 4.83 2.02
CA SER A 116 -1.48 4.42 1.27
C SER A 116 -1.22 2.97 1.63
N SER A 117 -1.66 2.06 0.74
CA SER A 117 -1.65 0.63 1.03
C SER A 117 -0.30 0.05 0.63
N ASP A 118 0.47 -0.37 1.65
CA ASP A 118 1.80 -0.95 1.52
C ASP A 118 2.11 -1.81 2.75
N VAL A 119 2.89 -2.87 2.59
CA VAL A 119 3.20 -3.80 3.69
C VAL A 119 3.93 -3.10 4.85
N SER A 120 3.75 -3.63 6.04
CA SER A 120 4.46 -3.17 7.24
C SER A 120 5.45 -4.24 7.71
N ALA A 121 6.63 -3.80 8.18
CA ALA A 121 7.63 -4.72 8.70
C ALA A 121 7.14 -5.40 9.99
N GLY A 122 6.84 -6.68 9.91
CA GLY A 122 6.45 -7.50 11.06
C GLY A 122 7.59 -7.66 12.07
N PHE A 123 7.27 -7.63 13.36
CA PHE A 123 8.27 -7.85 14.40
C PHE A 123 8.92 -9.22 14.26
N ASP A 124 10.23 -9.23 14.08
CA ASP A 124 11.06 -10.43 14.00
C ASP A 124 11.91 -10.55 15.26
N PRO A 125 11.69 -11.58 16.10
CA PRO A 125 12.52 -11.79 17.30
C PRO A 125 14.01 -11.95 17.01
N GLY A 126 14.38 -12.47 15.83
CA GLY A 126 15.78 -12.60 15.39
C GLY A 126 16.46 -11.26 15.15
N TYR A 127 15.69 -10.21 14.91
CA TYR A 127 16.15 -8.85 14.64
C TYR A 127 15.54 -7.81 15.60
N ALA A 128 15.16 -8.23 16.82
CA ALA A 128 14.45 -7.38 17.79
C ALA A 128 15.09 -6.00 18.01
N GLY A 129 16.42 -5.89 17.91
CA GLY A 129 17.13 -4.61 18.05
C GLY A 129 16.87 -3.58 16.95
N LYS A 130 16.22 -3.98 15.84
CA LYS A 130 15.81 -3.10 14.75
C LYS A 130 14.41 -2.52 14.94
N PHE A 131 13.67 -3.00 15.93
CA PHE A 131 12.30 -2.60 16.23
C PHE A 131 12.22 -1.87 17.58
N GLU A 132 11.23 -1.01 17.71
CA GLU A 132 10.72 -0.56 19.01
C GLU A 132 9.47 -1.41 19.29
N THR A 133 9.58 -2.34 20.23
CA THR A 133 8.53 -3.35 20.48
C THR A 133 7.17 -2.78 20.86
N LYS A 134 7.13 -1.55 21.38
CA LYS A 134 5.86 -0.88 21.73
C LYS A 134 5.11 -0.37 20.51
N ASN A 135 5.82 -0.17 19.39
CA ASN A 135 5.29 0.38 18.15
C ASN A 135 5.49 -0.55 16.96
N ALA A 136 5.95 -1.78 17.17
CA ALA A 136 6.16 -2.73 16.08
C ALA A 136 4.84 -3.32 15.59
N ALA A 137 4.75 -3.60 14.30
CA ALA A 137 3.67 -4.40 13.73
C ALA A 137 3.82 -5.87 14.12
N PHE A 138 2.75 -6.51 14.52
CA PHE A 138 2.72 -7.94 14.86
C PHE A 138 1.76 -8.68 13.92
N MET A 139 2.23 -9.78 13.35
CA MET A 139 1.38 -10.67 12.56
C MET A 139 0.24 -11.24 13.41
N GLY A 140 -0.94 -11.38 12.83
CA GLY A 140 -2.12 -11.89 13.51
C GLY A 140 -2.85 -10.85 14.39
N ARG A 141 -2.58 -9.56 14.18
CA ARG A 141 -3.24 -8.46 14.88
C ARG A 141 -4.02 -7.51 13.96
N GLY A 142 -4.30 -7.97 12.77
CA GLY A 142 -5.10 -7.22 11.81
C GLY A 142 -4.32 -6.19 11.02
N LEU A 143 -5.06 -5.24 10.45
CA LEU A 143 -4.56 -4.20 9.57
C LEU A 143 -3.62 -3.24 10.32
N CYS A 144 -2.46 -2.95 9.76
CA CYS A 144 -1.50 -2.00 10.31
C CYS A 144 -1.80 -0.57 9.84
N PHE A 145 -1.72 0.40 10.74
CA PHE A 145 -1.70 1.82 10.41
C PHE A 145 -0.41 2.45 10.93
N ASN A 146 0.37 3.02 10.02
CA ASN A 146 1.59 3.74 10.36
C ASN A 146 1.30 5.24 10.30
N LYS A 147 1.12 5.85 11.47
CA LYS A 147 0.90 7.31 11.58
C LYS A 147 2.04 8.09 10.98
N TYR A 148 3.26 7.60 11.19
CA TYR A 148 4.48 8.20 10.71
C TYR A 148 5.31 7.18 9.93
N THR A 149 5.78 7.58 8.77
CA THR A 149 6.72 6.80 7.94
C THR A 149 7.90 7.68 7.54
N GLY A 150 9.00 7.06 7.20
CA GLY A 150 10.18 7.77 6.72
C GLY A 150 11.48 7.01 6.97
N SER A 151 12.33 6.94 5.95
CA SER A 151 13.64 6.32 6.07
C SER A 151 14.51 7.07 7.06
N ARG A 152 15.01 6.39 8.08
CA ARG A 152 15.80 6.94 9.17
C ARG A 152 15.17 8.18 9.81
N GLY A 153 13.85 8.22 9.84
CA GLY A 153 13.07 9.29 10.42
C GLY A 153 12.93 10.56 9.57
N LYS A 154 13.37 10.58 8.30
CA LYS A 154 13.35 11.83 7.48
C LYS A 154 13.11 11.66 5.99
N GLY A 155 13.59 10.59 5.36
CA GLY A 155 13.50 10.42 3.91
C GLY A 155 12.15 9.84 3.48
N GLY A 156 11.44 10.49 2.55
CA GLY A 156 10.13 10.03 2.09
C GLY A 156 9.07 9.97 3.19
N SER A 157 9.12 10.92 4.13
CA SER A 157 8.28 10.91 5.33
C SER A 157 6.86 11.32 5.04
N ASN A 158 5.90 10.65 5.69
CA ASN A 158 4.54 11.10 5.87
C ASN A 158 4.22 11.11 7.37
N ASP A 159 3.37 12.04 7.80
CA ASP A 159 2.88 12.15 9.18
C ASP A 159 1.39 12.47 9.12
N ALA A 160 0.55 11.46 9.38
CA ALA A 160 -0.89 11.64 9.40
C ALA A 160 -1.31 12.51 10.59
N ASP A 161 -2.23 13.45 10.36
CA ASP A 161 -2.75 14.29 11.42
C ASP A 161 -3.66 13.52 12.40
N ALA A 162 -3.84 14.07 13.62
CA ALA A 162 -4.56 13.38 14.67
C ALA A 162 -6.06 13.21 14.35
N GLU A 163 -6.64 14.16 13.66
CA GLU A 163 -8.05 14.15 13.26
C GLU A 163 -8.30 13.05 12.23
N TYR A 164 -7.36 12.87 11.28
CA TYR A 164 -7.46 11.80 10.31
C TYR A 164 -7.26 10.42 10.94
N VAL A 165 -6.30 10.29 11.87
CA VAL A 165 -6.12 9.06 12.65
C VAL A 165 -7.38 8.71 13.44
N ALA A 166 -8.04 9.70 14.07
CA ALA A 166 -9.28 9.48 14.80
C ALA A 166 -10.39 8.98 13.86
N LEU A 167 -10.57 9.61 12.71
CA LEU A 167 -11.55 9.18 11.71
C LEU A 167 -11.31 7.72 11.25
N ILE A 168 -10.06 7.36 10.96
CA ILE A 168 -9.71 6.00 10.55
C ILE A 168 -10.06 4.99 11.66
N ARG A 169 -9.72 5.30 12.90
CA ARG A 169 -10.06 4.44 14.04
C ARG A 169 -11.57 4.26 14.19
N ASP A 170 -12.33 5.34 14.12
CA ASP A 170 -13.79 5.28 14.22
C ASP A 170 -14.38 4.40 13.10
N ILE A 171 -13.90 4.52 11.86
CA ILE A 171 -14.33 3.67 10.74
C ILE A 171 -14.05 2.20 11.02
N MET A 172 -12.85 1.87 11.51
CA MET A 172 -12.45 0.48 11.78
C MET A 172 -13.24 -0.12 12.95
N ASP A 173 -13.36 0.64 14.04
CA ASP A 173 -14.11 0.22 15.23
C ASP A 173 -15.60 -0.04 14.91
N GLU A 174 -16.25 0.85 14.17
CA GLU A 174 -17.63 0.68 13.73
C GLU A 174 -17.83 -0.49 12.76
N ALA A 175 -16.83 -0.80 11.94
CA ALA A 175 -16.87 -1.94 11.02
C ALA A 175 -16.48 -3.26 11.69
N GLY A 176 -16.00 -3.23 12.94
CA GLY A 176 -15.47 -4.38 13.66
C GLY A 176 -14.26 -4.99 12.97
N VAL A 177 -13.38 -4.16 12.42
CA VAL A 177 -12.11 -4.55 11.80
C VAL A 177 -11.01 -4.57 12.83
N ASP A 178 -10.28 -5.66 12.92
CA ASP A 178 -9.11 -5.74 13.79
C ASP A 178 -7.95 -4.94 13.16
N PHE A 179 -7.37 -4.03 13.93
CA PHE A 179 -6.26 -3.20 13.47
C PHE A 179 -5.25 -2.88 14.58
N GLN A 180 -4.08 -2.43 14.20
CA GLN A 180 -3.02 -1.99 15.08
C GLN A 180 -2.36 -0.72 14.55
N THR A 181 -1.86 0.12 15.45
CA THR A 181 -0.98 1.24 15.10
C THR A 181 0.47 0.84 15.31
N CYS A 182 1.31 1.13 14.34
CA CYS A 182 2.71 0.70 14.36
C CYS A 182 3.62 1.68 13.62
N GLU A 183 4.91 1.39 13.66
CA GLU A 183 5.97 2.10 12.94
C GLU A 183 6.79 1.12 12.12
N LEU A 184 7.32 1.55 10.99
CA LEU A 184 8.21 0.78 10.13
C LEU A 184 9.63 0.69 10.74
N GLY A 185 9.79 -0.09 11.81
CA GLY A 185 11.05 -0.25 12.49
C GLY A 185 11.37 0.87 13.48
N ARG A 186 12.54 0.78 14.10
CA ARG A 186 12.98 1.73 15.13
C ARG A 186 13.41 3.05 14.51
N VAL A 187 12.88 4.16 15.02
CA VAL A 187 13.28 5.52 14.60
C VAL A 187 14.80 5.71 14.67
N ASN A 188 15.39 6.35 13.66
CA ASN A 188 16.81 6.56 13.45
C ASN A 188 17.66 5.29 13.20
N ALA A 189 17.13 4.09 13.34
CA ALA A 189 17.84 2.83 13.12
C ALA A 189 17.29 1.99 11.99
N GLY A 190 16.07 2.21 11.60
CA GLY A 190 15.34 1.50 10.57
C GLY A 190 14.33 2.42 9.89
N GLY A 191 13.21 1.85 9.50
CA GLY A 191 12.15 2.54 8.81
C GLY A 191 12.29 2.49 7.30
N GLY A 192 11.20 2.75 6.61
CA GLY A 192 11.09 2.83 5.17
C GLY A 192 10.31 4.07 4.75
N GLY A 193 10.57 4.57 3.55
CA GLY A 193 9.68 5.48 2.86
C GLY A 193 8.63 4.67 2.11
N THR A 194 7.45 5.24 1.97
CA THR A 194 6.33 4.70 1.19
C THR A 194 5.91 5.72 0.16
N ILE A 195 4.89 5.42 -0.62
CA ILE A 195 4.31 6.38 -1.59
C ILE A 195 3.46 7.47 -0.92
N ALA A 196 3.14 7.36 0.35
CA ALA A 196 2.25 8.28 1.08
C ALA A 196 2.66 9.75 0.96
N TYR A 197 3.94 10.07 1.12
CA TYR A 197 4.44 11.43 1.03
C TYR A 197 4.22 12.07 -0.35
N ILE A 198 4.12 11.26 -1.40
CA ILE A 198 3.90 11.75 -2.77
C ILE A 198 2.49 12.29 -2.89
N MET A 199 1.51 11.55 -2.40
CA MET A 199 0.11 11.93 -2.44
C MET A 199 -0.21 13.06 -1.46
N ALA A 200 0.44 13.09 -0.31
CA ALA A 200 0.32 14.18 0.66
C ALA A 200 0.69 15.57 0.08
N LYS A 201 1.51 15.62 -0.99
CA LYS A 201 1.83 16.88 -1.69
C LYS A 201 0.62 17.54 -2.34
N TYR A 202 -0.45 16.81 -2.60
CA TYR A 202 -1.71 17.37 -3.09
C TYR A 202 -2.54 18.02 -1.99
N GLY A 203 -2.10 17.94 -0.72
CA GLY A 203 -2.82 18.47 0.44
C GLY A 203 -3.93 17.56 0.95
N MET A 204 -4.01 16.34 0.47
CA MET A 204 -4.95 15.33 0.97
C MET A 204 -4.47 14.70 2.27
N ASN A 205 -5.40 14.16 3.04
CA ASN A 205 -5.08 13.39 4.23
C ASN A 205 -4.64 11.98 3.83
N VAL A 206 -3.43 11.59 4.24
CA VAL A 206 -2.84 10.30 3.90
C VAL A 206 -2.30 9.62 5.15
N ILE A 207 -2.59 8.34 5.29
CA ILE A 207 -1.98 7.45 6.29
C ILE A 207 -1.53 6.18 5.61
N ASP A 208 -0.37 5.65 6.02
CA ASP A 208 0.08 4.35 5.57
C ASP A 208 -0.69 3.24 6.25
N SER A 209 -1.09 2.25 5.46
CA SER A 209 -1.96 1.16 5.88
C SER A 209 -1.57 -0.12 5.16
N GLY A 210 -1.44 -1.23 5.86
CA GLY A 210 -1.11 -2.49 5.20
C GLY A 210 -1.03 -3.70 6.09
N VAL A 211 -0.42 -4.74 5.58
CA VAL A 211 -0.30 -6.04 6.24
C VAL A 211 1.10 -6.23 6.78
N ALA A 212 1.21 -6.73 8.02
CA ALA A 212 2.51 -7.10 8.58
C ALA A 212 3.10 -8.31 7.85
N VAL A 213 4.33 -8.18 7.34
CA VAL A 213 5.06 -9.26 6.69
C VAL A 213 6.40 -9.52 7.36
N LEU A 214 6.86 -10.77 7.32
CA LEU A 214 8.22 -11.14 7.67
C LEU A 214 9.04 -11.40 6.42
N SER A 215 10.34 -11.18 6.52
CA SER A 215 11.29 -11.38 5.41
C SER A 215 10.95 -10.53 4.17
N MET A 216 10.43 -9.31 4.38
CA MET A 216 10.19 -8.33 3.32
C MET A 216 11.40 -8.21 2.39
N HIS A 217 11.18 -8.15 1.09
CA HIS A 217 12.20 -8.14 0.02
C HIS A 217 13.02 -9.43 -0.11
N ALA A 218 12.70 -10.50 0.64
CA ALA A 218 13.33 -11.80 0.44
C ALA A 218 12.67 -12.58 -0.69
N LEU A 219 13.32 -13.67 -1.13
CA LEU A 219 12.75 -14.60 -2.12
C LEU A 219 11.47 -15.30 -1.63
N TRP A 220 11.29 -15.37 -0.31
CA TRP A 220 10.13 -15.93 0.35
C TRP A 220 9.74 -15.05 1.53
N GLU A 221 8.56 -14.51 1.44
CA GLU A 221 7.96 -13.63 2.44
C GLU A 221 6.80 -14.35 3.13
N VAL A 222 6.51 -13.94 4.35
CA VAL A 222 5.44 -14.54 5.16
C VAL A 222 4.43 -13.48 5.56
N ALA A 223 3.16 -13.75 5.30
CA ALA A 223 2.03 -12.94 5.75
C ALA A 223 1.01 -13.81 6.50
N ASN A 224 0.21 -13.20 7.38
CA ASN A 224 -0.89 -13.86 8.06
C ASN A 224 -2.18 -13.72 7.24
N LYS A 225 -2.90 -14.83 7.04
CA LYS A 225 -4.14 -14.85 6.24
C LYS A 225 -5.26 -14.01 6.85
N ALA A 226 -5.36 -13.99 8.18
CA ALA A 226 -6.36 -13.17 8.87
C ALA A 226 -6.07 -11.68 8.67
N ASP A 227 -4.80 -11.25 8.76
CA ASP A 227 -4.42 -9.85 8.54
C ASP A 227 -4.75 -9.39 7.11
N ILE A 228 -4.53 -10.25 6.10
CA ILE A 228 -4.91 -9.97 4.70
C ILE A 228 -6.43 -9.80 4.58
N TYR A 229 -7.20 -10.63 5.28
CA TYR A 229 -8.65 -10.54 5.29
C TYR A 229 -9.13 -9.26 6.01
N GLU A 230 -8.52 -8.91 7.14
CA GLU A 230 -8.81 -7.64 7.84
C GLU A 230 -8.43 -6.42 6.98
N ALA A 231 -7.36 -6.50 6.18
CA ALA A 231 -7.03 -5.45 5.21
C ALA A 231 -8.16 -5.26 4.18
N TYR A 232 -8.68 -6.34 3.60
CA TYR A 232 -9.84 -6.27 2.71
C TYR A 232 -11.05 -5.62 3.38
N ARG A 233 -11.40 -6.05 4.61
CA ARG A 233 -12.52 -5.49 5.37
C ARG A 233 -12.33 -4.01 5.67
N GLY A 234 -11.13 -3.64 6.11
CA GLY A 234 -10.78 -2.27 6.45
C GLY A 234 -10.81 -1.34 5.24
N TYR A 235 -10.27 -1.78 4.10
CA TYR A 235 -10.30 -0.99 2.87
C TYR A 235 -11.73 -0.80 2.36
N LYS A 236 -12.57 -1.83 2.44
CA LYS A 236 -13.98 -1.73 2.10
C LYS A 236 -14.71 -0.74 3.00
N ALA A 237 -14.53 -0.86 4.32
CA ALA A 237 -15.14 0.06 5.28
C ALA A 237 -14.69 1.51 5.06
N PHE A 238 -13.41 1.72 4.72
CA PHE A 238 -12.88 3.03 4.37
C PHE A 238 -13.57 3.62 3.13
N ILE A 239 -13.70 2.85 2.05
CA ILE A 239 -14.35 3.32 0.81
C ILE A 239 -15.83 3.67 1.06
N GLU A 240 -16.51 2.91 1.90
CA GLU A 240 -17.93 3.13 2.20
C GLU A 240 -18.20 4.36 3.08
N ARG A 241 -17.23 4.77 3.93
CA ARG A 241 -17.49 5.70 5.05
C ARG A 241 -16.56 6.92 5.13
N ALA A 242 -15.45 6.97 4.38
CA ALA A 242 -14.46 8.04 4.47
C ALA A 242 -14.81 9.34 3.70
#